data_79ce153b5d3d3b24814010a9185b9702
#
_entry.id   79ce153b5d3d3b24814010a9185b9702
#
_cell.length_a   1.000
_cell.length_b   1.000
_cell.length_c   1.000
_cell.angle_alpha   90.00
_cell.angle_beta   90.00
_cell.angle_gamma   90.00
#
_symmetry.space_group_name_H-M   'P 1'
#
loop_
_entity.id
_entity.type
_entity.pdbx_description
1 polymer ?
#
loop_
_entity_poly.entity_id
_entity_poly.type
_entity_poly.pdbx_seq_one_letter_code
_entity_poly.pdbx_strand_id
1 'polypeptide(L)'
;MLDEEIESVSAAELEWLKEQLVRAQRLSSVGTLASSVAHEFNNILTTILNYAKMAQKPSATEATKTQALDRIVQASQRAAALVSGMLGMARPGTQKRQMIELGTLVDEVLLLAGKDLSKHRVRVEKKISPVSA
;
A
#
# COMPACT_ATOMS: atom_id res chain seq x y z
N MET A 1 51.50 10.71 5.43
CA MET A 1 51.30 9.86 4.27
C MET A 1 50.06 8.96 4.39
N LEU A 2 49.06 9.44 5.10
CA LEU A 2 47.72 8.79 5.19
C LEU A 2 46.57 9.77 4.99
N ASP A 3 46.82 11.02 4.60
CA ASP A 3 45.83 12.08 4.54
C ASP A 3 45.48 12.55 3.13
N GLU A 4 45.93 11.83 2.06
CA GLU A 4 45.74 12.28 0.67
C GLU A 4 44.84 11.39 -0.20
N GLU A 5 44.19 10.38 0.33
CA GLU A 5 43.22 9.55 -0.41
C GLU A 5 41.80 9.54 0.17
N ILE A 6 41.32 10.66 0.69
CA ILE A 6 39.88 10.87 0.66
C ILE A 6 39.58 11.42 -0.72
N GLU A 7 39.54 10.52 -1.70
CA GLU A 7 39.04 10.81 -3.02
C GLU A 7 37.70 11.50 -2.86
N SER A 8 37.61 12.73 -3.33
CA SER A 8 36.40 13.50 -3.29
C SER A 8 35.35 12.74 -4.09
N VAL A 9 34.42 12.09 -3.40
CA VAL A 9 33.27 11.43 -4.04
C VAL A 9 32.66 12.43 -5.00
N SER A 10 32.60 12.10 -6.27
CA SER A 10 32.04 12.99 -7.28
C SER A 10 30.55 13.26 -6.99
N ALA A 11 30.05 14.42 -7.38
CA ALA A 11 28.63 14.74 -7.20
C ALA A 11 27.71 13.67 -7.80
N ALA A 12 28.12 13.03 -8.89
CA ALA A 12 27.41 11.94 -9.52
C ALA A 12 27.38 10.66 -8.67
N GLU A 13 28.50 10.31 -8.05
CA GLU A 13 28.61 9.17 -7.11
C GLU A 13 27.76 9.40 -5.87
N LEU A 14 27.78 10.61 -5.32
CA LEU A 14 26.96 10.98 -4.17
C LEU A 14 25.47 10.86 -4.51
N GLU A 15 25.05 11.31 -5.68
CA GLU A 15 23.66 11.21 -6.11
C GLU A 15 23.25 9.75 -6.32
N TRP A 16 24.10 8.95 -6.95
CA TRP A 16 23.89 7.51 -7.10
C TRP A 16 23.76 6.80 -5.73
N LEU A 17 24.64 7.12 -4.78
CA LEU A 17 24.58 6.55 -3.42
C LEU A 17 23.29 6.94 -2.70
N LYS A 18 22.83 8.18 -2.82
CA LYS A 18 21.55 8.64 -2.28
C LYS A 18 20.38 7.85 -2.87
N GLU A 19 20.36 7.64 -4.18
CA GLU A 19 19.32 6.84 -4.83
C GLU A 19 19.32 5.39 -4.31
N GLN A 20 20.50 4.77 -4.15
CA GLN A 20 20.61 3.42 -3.59
C GLN A 20 20.12 3.37 -2.14
N LEU A 21 20.45 4.38 -1.33
CA LEU A 21 20.01 4.46 0.05
C LEU A 21 18.48 4.59 0.15
N VAL A 22 17.88 5.47 -0.65
CA VAL A 22 16.43 5.65 -0.70
C VAL A 22 15.74 4.35 -1.13
N ARG A 23 16.31 3.65 -2.11
CA ARG A 23 15.80 2.35 -2.56
C ARG A 23 15.87 1.29 -1.46
N ALA A 24 17.00 1.21 -0.76
CA ALA A 24 17.19 0.28 0.35
C ALA A 24 16.20 0.57 1.51
N GLN A 25 16.00 1.85 1.84
CA GLN A 25 15.04 2.26 2.86
C GLN A 25 13.60 1.89 2.47
N ARG A 26 13.21 2.07 1.20
CA ARG A 26 11.89 1.68 0.70
C ARG A 26 11.67 0.16 0.81
N LEU A 27 12.65 -0.63 0.39
CA LEU A 27 12.59 -2.10 0.50
C LEU A 27 12.53 -2.57 1.96
N SER A 28 13.28 -1.92 2.85
CA SER A 28 13.23 -2.20 4.29
C SER A 28 11.85 -1.89 4.88
N SER A 29 11.24 -0.77 4.48
CA SER A 29 9.88 -0.40 4.90
C SER A 29 8.85 -1.42 4.42
N VAL A 30 8.93 -1.87 3.16
CA VAL A 30 8.09 -2.95 2.63
C VAL A 30 8.27 -4.23 3.43
N GLY A 31 9.50 -4.62 3.76
CA GLY A 31 9.80 -5.79 4.58
C GLY A 31 9.17 -5.72 5.97
N THR A 32 9.22 -4.55 6.62
CA THR A 32 8.60 -4.32 7.93
C THR A 32 7.07 -4.43 7.86
N LEU A 33 6.47 -3.95 6.79
CA LEU A 33 5.02 -4.00 6.57
C LEU A 33 4.53 -5.35 6.01
N ALA A 34 5.43 -6.20 5.50
CA ALA A 34 5.07 -7.44 4.79
C ALA A 34 4.13 -8.35 5.59
N SER A 35 4.36 -8.50 6.90
CA SER A 35 3.50 -9.30 7.77
C SER A 35 2.09 -8.72 7.89
N SER A 36 1.98 -7.41 8.05
CA SER A 36 0.71 -6.70 8.15
C SER A 36 -0.06 -6.77 6.84
N VAL A 37 0.62 -6.57 5.72
CA VAL A 37 0.04 -6.64 4.38
C VAL A 37 -0.40 -8.07 4.04
N ALA A 38 0.42 -9.08 4.32
CA ALA A 38 0.04 -10.47 4.10
C ALA A 38 -1.22 -10.86 4.89
N HIS A 39 -1.32 -10.39 6.12
CA HIS A 39 -2.50 -10.64 6.93
C HIS A 39 -3.74 -9.93 6.36
N GLU A 40 -3.62 -8.68 5.91
CA GLU A 40 -4.73 -7.95 5.28
C GLU A 40 -5.14 -8.62 3.97
N PHE A 41 -4.19 -9.06 3.17
CA PHE A 41 -4.45 -9.81 1.94
C PHE A 41 -5.21 -11.10 2.22
N ASN A 42 -4.81 -11.87 3.24
CA ASN A 42 -5.52 -13.08 3.66
C ASN A 42 -6.94 -12.78 4.14
N ASN A 43 -7.18 -11.68 4.84
CA ASN A 43 -8.52 -11.26 5.25
C ASN A 43 -9.40 -10.95 4.02
N ILE A 44 -8.85 -10.30 3.01
CA ILE A 44 -9.55 -10.01 1.75
C ILE A 44 -9.92 -11.32 1.03
N LEU A 45 -8.96 -12.24 0.89
CA LEU A 45 -9.20 -13.54 0.27
C LEU A 45 -10.26 -14.35 1.03
N THR A 46 -10.20 -14.35 2.36
CA THR A 46 -11.21 -15.01 3.21
C THR A 46 -12.59 -14.42 2.99
N THR A 47 -12.68 -13.10 2.85
CA THR A 47 -13.94 -12.41 2.54
C THR A 47 -14.49 -12.86 1.20
N ILE A 48 -13.67 -12.85 0.15
CA ILE A 48 -14.06 -13.31 -1.20
C ILE A 48 -14.56 -14.74 -1.14
N LEU A 49 -13.79 -15.64 -0.50
CA LEU A 49 -14.13 -17.05 -0.42
C LEU A 49 -15.45 -17.30 0.32
N ASN A 50 -15.67 -16.60 1.43
CA ASN A 50 -16.89 -16.76 2.23
C ASN A 50 -18.14 -16.31 1.45
N TYR A 51 -18.07 -15.17 0.77
CA TYR A 51 -19.19 -14.68 -0.04
C TYR A 51 -19.42 -15.56 -1.27
N ALA A 52 -18.37 -16.06 -1.91
CA ALA A 52 -18.49 -17.00 -3.01
C ALA A 52 -19.19 -18.32 -2.57
N LYS A 53 -18.76 -18.89 -1.42
CA LYS A 53 -19.41 -20.08 -0.84
C LYS A 53 -20.87 -19.80 -0.45
N MET A 54 -21.17 -18.61 0.04
CA MET A 54 -22.55 -18.24 0.37
C MET A 54 -23.43 -18.17 -0.88
N ALA A 55 -22.94 -17.59 -1.97
CA ALA A 55 -23.66 -17.53 -3.23
C ALA A 55 -23.86 -18.90 -3.89
N GLN A 56 -22.98 -19.86 -3.65
CA GLN A 56 -23.06 -21.24 -4.20
C GLN A 56 -24.05 -22.13 -3.46
N LYS A 57 -24.59 -21.73 -2.31
CA LYS A 57 -25.54 -22.56 -1.59
C LYS A 57 -26.82 -22.73 -2.42
N PRO A 58 -27.41 -23.94 -2.48
CA PRO A 58 -28.69 -24.17 -3.17
C PRO A 58 -29.83 -23.31 -2.64
N SER A 59 -29.76 -22.92 -1.36
CA SER A 59 -30.75 -22.04 -0.71
C SER A 59 -30.50 -20.55 -0.93
N ALA A 60 -29.46 -20.15 -1.67
CA ALA A 60 -29.15 -18.75 -1.91
C ALA A 60 -30.19 -18.14 -2.87
N THR A 61 -30.87 -17.08 -2.40
CA THR A 61 -31.76 -16.28 -3.23
C THR A 61 -30.98 -15.41 -4.22
N GLU A 62 -31.64 -14.91 -5.26
CA GLU A 62 -31.00 -13.97 -6.20
C GLU A 62 -30.49 -12.70 -5.51
N ALA A 63 -31.21 -12.18 -4.52
CA ALA A 63 -30.76 -11.07 -3.71
C ALA A 63 -29.47 -11.39 -2.93
N THR A 64 -29.38 -12.61 -2.36
CA THR A 64 -28.18 -13.09 -1.66
C THR A 64 -27.00 -13.22 -2.61
N LYS A 65 -27.21 -13.74 -3.81
CA LYS A 65 -26.16 -13.87 -4.83
C LYS A 65 -25.66 -12.52 -5.29
N THR A 66 -26.56 -11.57 -5.56
CA THR A 66 -26.20 -10.21 -5.97
C THR A 66 -25.37 -9.53 -4.88
N GLN A 67 -25.83 -9.58 -3.62
CA GLN A 67 -25.08 -9.02 -2.49
C GLN A 67 -23.69 -9.66 -2.36
N ALA A 68 -23.59 -10.97 -2.53
CA ALA A 68 -22.32 -11.69 -2.45
C ALA A 68 -21.36 -11.24 -3.55
N LEU A 69 -21.85 -11.09 -4.78
CA LEU A 69 -21.04 -10.60 -5.91
C LEU A 69 -20.53 -9.17 -5.65
N ASP A 70 -21.37 -8.27 -5.16
CA ASP A 70 -20.98 -6.90 -4.81
C ASP A 70 -19.85 -6.90 -3.77
N ARG A 71 -19.95 -7.74 -2.75
CA ARG A 71 -18.91 -7.88 -1.71
C ARG A 71 -17.62 -8.46 -2.27
N ILE A 72 -17.69 -9.41 -3.19
CA ILE A 72 -16.53 -9.97 -3.87
C ILE A 72 -15.84 -8.91 -4.71
N VAL A 73 -16.60 -8.11 -5.48
CA VAL A 73 -16.05 -7.01 -6.28
C VAL A 73 -15.32 -5.98 -5.39
N GLN A 74 -15.97 -5.52 -4.31
CA GLN A 74 -15.37 -4.58 -3.36
C GLN A 74 -14.07 -5.14 -2.74
N ALA A 75 -14.08 -6.40 -2.32
CA ALA A 75 -12.91 -7.04 -1.74
C ALA A 75 -11.77 -7.19 -2.78
N SER A 76 -12.11 -7.52 -4.03
CA SER A 76 -11.12 -7.62 -5.12
C SER A 76 -10.49 -6.27 -5.46
N GLN A 77 -11.27 -5.20 -5.49
CA GLN A 77 -10.77 -3.84 -5.70
C GLN A 77 -9.81 -3.42 -4.56
N ARG A 78 -10.15 -3.77 -3.31
CA ARG A 78 -9.27 -3.52 -2.17
C ARG A 78 -7.95 -4.30 -2.27
N ALA A 79 -8.00 -5.57 -2.73
CA ALA A 79 -6.78 -6.36 -2.97
C ALA A 79 -5.90 -5.71 -4.05
N ALA A 80 -6.49 -5.25 -5.14
CA ALA A 80 -5.77 -4.58 -6.22
C ALA A 80 -5.09 -3.28 -5.74
N ALA A 81 -5.78 -2.47 -4.93
CA ALA A 81 -5.23 -1.25 -4.34
C ALA A 81 -4.05 -1.57 -3.39
N LEU A 82 -4.18 -2.60 -2.56
CA LEU A 82 -3.12 -3.06 -1.65
C LEU A 82 -1.86 -3.46 -2.42
N VAL A 83 -2.00 -4.27 -3.48
CA VAL A 83 -0.88 -4.69 -4.34
C VAL A 83 -0.24 -3.50 -5.05
N SER A 84 -1.05 -2.60 -5.61
CA SER A 84 -0.55 -1.39 -6.29
C SER A 84 0.23 -0.49 -5.35
N GLY A 85 -0.24 -0.30 -4.12
CA GLY A 85 0.46 0.46 -3.08
C GLY A 85 1.83 -0.14 -2.76
N MET A 86 1.90 -1.46 -2.57
CA MET A 86 3.18 -2.16 -2.32
C MET A 86 4.15 -2.02 -3.50
N LEU A 87 3.68 -2.24 -4.73
CA LEU A 87 4.51 -2.10 -5.92
C LEU A 87 5.00 -0.68 -6.11
N GLY A 88 4.18 0.32 -5.78
CA GLY A 88 4.57 1.73 -5.79
C GLY A 88 5.72 2.02 -4.83
N MET A 89 5.75 1.40 -3.66
CA MET A 89 6.84 1.54 -2.69
C MET A 89 8.13 0.86 -3.15
N ALA A 90 8.05 -0.26 -3.87
CA ALA A 90 9.20 -1.04 -4.32
C ALA A 90 9.81 -0.53 -5.64
N ARG A 91 9.07 0.23 -6.45
CA ARG A 91 9.56 0.73 -7.73
C ARG A 91 10.65 1.78 -7.55
N PRO A 92 11.77 1.71 -8.30
CA PRO A 92 12.71 2.81 -8.40
C PRO A 92 11.97 4.00 -9.00
N GLY A 93 11.85 5.07 -8.23
CA GLY A 93 11.14 6.25 -8.67
C GLY A 93 11.90 6.97 -9.77
N THR A 94 11.44 6.93 -10.99
CA THR A 94 11.62 8.07 -11.87
C THR A 94 10.86 9.21 -11.21
N GLN A 95 11.58 10.22 -10.78
CA GLN A 95 11.01 11.42 -10.10
C GLN A 95 10.20 12.26 -11.10
N LYS A 96 9.21 11.68 -11.74
CA LYS A 96 8.21 12.45 -12.44
C LYS A 96 7.26 13.02 -11.39
N ARG A 97 7.40 14.30 -11.13
CA ARG A 97 6.42 15.04 -10.35
C ARG A 97 5.07 14.91 -11.05
N GLN A 98 4.10 14.34 -10.36
CA GLN A 98 2.73 14.23 -10.85
C GLN A 98 1.84 15.03 -9.92
N MET A 99 0.83 15.66 -10.50
CA MET A 99 -0.26 16.21 -9.71
C MET A 99 -1.07 15.03 -9.16
N ILE A 100 -1.16 14.94 -7.85
CA ILE A 100 -1.94 13.91 -7.16
C ILE A 100 -2.91 14.58 -6.20
N GLU A 101 -4.07 13.97 -6.04
CA GLU A 101 -5.01 14.37 -5.01
C GLU A 101 -4.52 13.84 -3.66
N LEU A 102 -4.23 14.76 -2.74
CA LEU A 102 -3.69 14.42 -1.42
C LEU A 102 -4.60 13.47 -0.64
N GLY A 103 -5.93 13.62 -0.79
CA GLY A 103 -6.92 12.76 -0.16
C GLY A 103 -6.75 11.31 -0.56
N THR A 104 -6.60 11.04 -1.84
CA THR A 104 -6.38 9.70 -2.40
C THR A 104 -5.08 9.10 -1.90
N LEU A 105 -4.00 9.87 -1.88
CA LEU A 105 -2.71 9.40 -1.36
C LEU A 105 -2.79 9.01 0.12
N VAL A 106 -3.46 9.82 0.94
CA VAL A 106 -3.68 9.52 2.36
C VAL A 106 -4.49 8.24 2.53
N ASP A 107 -5.53 8.03 1.71
CA ASP A 107 -6.35 6.82 1.78
C ASP A 107 -5.55 5.56 1.42
N GLU A 108 -4.69 5.63 0.41
CA GLU A 108 -3.78 4.52 0.05
C GLU A 108 -2.82 4.18 1.19
N VAL A 109 -2.22 5.18 1.83
CA VAL A 109 -1.32 4.97 2.99
C VAL A 109 -2.08 4.37 4.18
N LEU A 110 -3.28 4.88 4.48
CA LEU A 110 -4.10 4.37 5.56
C LEU A 110 -4.57 2.93 5.31
N LEU A 111 -4.77 2.54 4.05
CA LEU A 111 -5.07 1.16 3.68
C LEU A 111 -3.93 0.21 4.08
N LEU A 112 -2.68 0.61 3.85
CA LEU A 112 -1.49 -0.18 4.21
C LEU A 112 -1.27 -0.23 5.73
N ALA A 113 -1.41 0.91 6.40
CA ALA A 113 -1.15 1.06 7.83
C ALA A 113 -2.34 0.67 8.73
N GLY A 114 -3.54 0.55 8.17
CA GLY A 114 -4.80 0.48 8.91
C GLY A 114 -4.86 -0.65 9.92
N LYS A 115 -4.17 -1.77 9.68
CA LYS A 115 -4.15 -2.89 10.59
C LYS A 115 -3.25 -2.64 11.80
N ASP A 116 -2.09 -2.06 11.60
CA ASP A 116 -1.20 -1.72 12.71
C ASP A 116 -1.83 -0.64 13.58
N LEU A 117 -2.51 0.33 12.97
CA LEU A 117 -3.28 1.34 13.67
C LEU A 117 -4.40 0.72 14.50
N SER A 118 -5.16 -0.22 13.93
CA SER A 118 -6.23 -0.95 14.65
C SER A 118 -5.68 -1.81 15.77
N LYS A 119 -4.58 -2.52 15.55
CA LYS A 119 -3.91 -3.35 16.56
C LYS A 119 -3.49 -2.53 17.77
N HIS A 120 -3.03 -1.32 17.56
CA HIS A 120 -2.61 -0.40 18.61
C HIS A 120 -3.75 0.52 19.10
N ARG A 121 -5.00 0.25 18.69
CA ARG A 121 -6.20 1.02 19.05
C ARG A 121 -6.08 2.51 18.75
N VAL A 122 -5.36 2.87 17.67
CA VAL A 122 -5.23 4.25 17.22
C VAL A 122 -6.47 4.63 16.45
N ARG A 123 -7.15 5.71 16.87
CA ARG A 123 -8.23 6.32 16.11
C ARG A 123 -7.63 7.27 15.07
N VAL A 124 -7.99 7.09 13.82
CA VAL A 124 -7.57 7.97 12.73
C VAL A 124 -8.70 8.93 12.40
N GLU A 125 -8.44 10.23 12.46
CA GLU A 125 -9.32 11.28 11.96
C GLU A 125 -8.69 11.91 10.73
N LYS A 126 -9.43 11.89 9.62
CA LYS A 126 -8.99 12.50 8.36
C LYS A 126 -9.68 13.85 8.20
N LYS A 127 -8.90 14.93 8.20
CA LYS A 127 -9.36 16.29 7.93
C LYS A 127 -8.56 16.86 6.76
N ILE A 128 -9.11 16.78 5.56
CA ILE A 128 -8.48 17.29 4.35
C ILE A 128 -9.36 18.39 3.80
N SER A 129 -8.85 19.62 3.82
CA SER A 129 -9.50 20.74 3.16
C SER A 129 -9.17 20.69 1.67
N PRO A 130 -10.11 21.01 0.76
CA PRO A 130 -9.79 21.18 -0.65
C PRO A 130 -8.73 22.29 -0.76
N VAL A 131 -7.61 21.97 -1.40
CA VAL A 131 -6.60 22.97 -1.72
C VAL A 131 -7.19 23.81 -2.84
N SER A 132 -7.52 25.04 -2.54
CA SER A 132 -7.86 26.02 -3.58
C SER A 132 -6.59 26.29 -4.39
N ALA A 133 -6.66 25.97 -5.67
CA ALA A 133 -5.62 26.31 -6.64
C ALA A 133 -5.52 27.83 -6.85
#